data_406224c38d30de9dbc6f7e08691ffd10
#
_entry.id   406224c38d30de9dbc6f7e08691ffd10
#
_cell.length_a   1.000
_cell.length_b   1.000
_cell.length_c   1.000
_cell.angle_alpha   90.00
_cell.angle_beta   90.00
_cell.angle_gamma   90.00
#
_symmetry.space_group_name_H-M   'P 1'
#
loop_
_entity.id
_entity.type
_entity.pdbx_description
1 polymer ?
#
loop_
_entity_poly.entity_id
_entity_poly.type
_entity_poly.pdbx_seq_one_letter_code
_entity_poly.pdbx_strand_id
1 'polypeptide(L)'
;IDMLKMYYEKDADVSTLRGKKIAVIGYGSQGHAQAQNLKESGMDVIVSTRTGTPNYQLAVKHGFKPLSVEEAAQQGDFIQILMPDETQRAVYETQIKPHLKDGKTLCFSHGFNIHFGQIVPPPNIDVIMIAPKGPGHLVRSEFEKGGGVPCLMAIHQNATGKAKEKAMAYAHGIGGTRAGVMETTFAEETETDLF
;
A
#
# COMPACT_ATOMS: atom_id res chain seq x y z
N ILE A 1 -11.03 -6.45 28.05
CA ILE A 1 -9.79 -6.64 27.28
C ILE A 1 -10.20 -6.90 25.85
N ASP A 2 -10.04 -5.89 25.01
CA ASP A 2 -10.29 -6.08 23.58
C ASP A 2 -9.26 -7.06 23.06
N MET A 3 -9.73 -8.24 22.66
CA MET A 3 -8.85 -9.20 21.99
C MET A 3 -8.46 -8.63 20.64
N LEU A 4 -7.16 -8.47 20.41
CA LEU A 4 -6.62 -8.04 19.12
C LEU A 4 -7.06 -9.03 18.04
N LYS A 5 -7.69 -8.49 16.98
CA LYS A 5 -8.11 -9.33 15.86
C LYS A 5 -6.92 -9.59 14.95
N MET A 6 -6.60 -10.87 14.77
CA MET A 6 -5.56 -11.33 13.86
C MET A 6 -6.19 -12.04 12.67
N TYR A 7 -5.69 -11.73 11.49
CA TYR A 7 -6.15 -12.34 10.24
C TYR A 7 -4.98 -13.04 9.55
N TYR A 8 -5.29 -14.13 8.87
CA TYR A 8 -4.31 -14.99 8.19
C TYR A 8 -4.77 -15.27 6.75
N GLU A 9 -4.07 -16.15 6.03
CA GLU A 9 -4.36 -16.43 4.62
C GLU A 9 -5.82 -16.84 4.37
N LYS A 10 -6.42 -17.61 5.28
CA LYS A 10 -7.82 -18.05 5.15
C LYS A 10 -8.82 -16.90 5.16
N ASP A 11 -8.41 -15.74 5.68
CA ASP A 11 -9.26 -14.55 5.79
C ASP A 11 -9.16 -13.62 4.58
N ALA A 12 -8.27 -13.93 3.63
CA ALA A 12 -8.04 -13.12 2.43
C ALA A 12 -8.68 -13.75 1.20
N ASP A 13 -9.34 -12.91 0.40
CA ASP A 13 -9.86 -13.29 -0.90
C ASP A 13 -9.14 -12.46 -1.98
N VAL A 14 -8.17 -13.09 -2.63
CA VAL A 14 -7.34 -12.43 -3.65
C VAL A 14 -8.14 -12.01 -4.88
N SER A 15 -9.31 -12.63 -5.11
CA SER A 15 -10.18 -12.25 -6.23
C SER A 15 -10.68 -10.81 -6.12
N THR A 16 -10.67 -10.23 -4.93
CA THR A 16 -11.07 -8.84 -4.68
C THR A 16 -10.25 -7.84 -5.51
N LEU A 17 -8.96 -8.14 -5.75
CA LEU A 17 -8.09 -7.30 -6.57
C LEU A 17 -7.86 -7.86 -7.98
N ARG A 18 -8.54 -8.93 -8.37
CA ARG A 18 -8.41 -9.48 -9.72
C ARG A 18 -8.93 -8.48 -10.75
N GLY A 19 -8.14 -8.26 -11.80
CA GLY A 19 -8.48 -7.29 -12.85
C GLY A 19 -8.28 -5.84 -12.43
N LYS A 20 -7.79 -5.59 -11.22
CA LYS A 20 -7.48 -4.25 -10.72
C LYS A 20 -6.00 -3.97 -10.87
N LYS A 21 -5.69 -2.74 -11.27
CA LYS A 21 -4.30 -2.29 -11.39
C LYS A 21 -3.83 -1.65 -10.10
N ILE A 22 -2.73 -2.16 -9.55
CA ILE A 22 -2.14 -1.64 -8.31
C ILE A 22 -0.97 -0.74 -8.68
N ALA A 23 -1.07 0.53 -8.31
CA ALA A 23 -0.02 1.52 -8.52
C ALA A 23 0.79 1.69 -7.24
N VAL A 24 2.07 1.38 -7.27
CA VAL A 24 3.00 1.62 -6.15
C VAL A 24 3.75 2.91 -6.43
N ILE A 25 3.48 3.94 -5.64
CA ILE A 25 4.09 5.26 -5.78
C ILE A 25 5.28 5.36 -4.84
N GLY A 26 6.49 5.32 -5.40
CA GLY A 26 7.74 5.29 -4.67
C GLY A 26 8.41 3.92 -4.78
N TYR A 27 9.71 3.91 -5.02
CA TYR A 27 10.45 2.66 -5.22
C TYR A 27 11.70 2.61 -4.33
N GLY A 28 11.56 3.10 -3.10
CA GLY A 28 12.56 2.93 -2.06
C GLY A 28 12.47 1.51 -1.45
N SER A 29 12.96 1.35 -0.23
CA SER A 29 13.05 0.04 0.42
C SER A 29 11.71 -0.70 0.47
N GLN A 30 10.63 -0.03 0.91
CA GLN A 30 9.31 -0.65 0.96
C GLN A 30 8.72 -0.80 -0.45
N GLY A 31 8.88 0.20 -1.30
CA GLY A 31 8.32 0.18 -2.64
C GLY A 31 8.81 -0.99 -3.48
N HIS A 32 10.13 -1.22 -3.50
CA HIS A 32 10.67 -2.32 -4.29
C HIS A 32 10.29 -3.69 -3.71
N ALA A 33 10.22 -3.80 -2.38
CA ALA A 33 9.80 -5.06 -1.75
C ALA A 33 8.34 -5.38 -2.04
N GLN A 34 7.45 -4.43 -1.78
CA GLN A 34 6.01 -4.64 -1.96
C GLN A 34 5.65 -4.84 -3.43
N ALA A 35 6.19 -4.02 -4.34
CA ALA A 35 5.88 -4.15 -5.77
C ALA A 35 6.30 -5.51 -6.33
N GLN A 36 7.49 -5.99 -5.99
CA GLN A 36 7.96 -7.29 -6.45
C GLN A 36 7.13 -8.43 -5.88
N ASN A 37 6.80 -8.37 -4.58
CA ASN A 37 5.97 -9.39 -3.94
C ASN A 37 4.58 -9.47 -4.57
N LEU A 38 3.95 -8.32 -4.82
CA LEU A 38 2.65 -8.25 -5.49
C LEU A 38 2.71 -8.84 -6.90
N LYS A 39 3.74 -8.49 -7.66
CA LYS A 39 3.93 -9.01 -9.03
C LYS A 39 4.12 -10.52 -9.02
N GLU A 40 4.95 -11.04 -8.12
CA GLU A 40 5.19 -12.47 -7.99
C GLU A 40 3.96 -13.23 -7.46
N SER A 41 3.05 -12.53 -6.79
CA SER A 41 1.75 -13.07 -6.38
C SER A 41 0.71 -13.06 -7.50
N GLY A 42 1.08 -12.65 -8.70
CA GLY A 42 0.21 -12.66 -9.88
C GLY A 42 -0.69 -11.45 -10.03
N MET A 43 -0.42 -10.37 -9.30
CA MET A 43 -1.19 -9.13 -9.39
C MET A 43 -0.65 -8.22 -10.49
N ASP A 44 -1.52 -7.36 -11.03
CA ASP A 44 -1.17 -6.38 -12.05
C ASP A 44 -0.62 -5.12 -11.38
N VAL A 45 0.69 -4.94 -11.44
CA VAL A 45 1.41 -3.90 -10.70
C VAL A 45 2.09 -2.92 -11.65
N ILE A 46 1.87 -1.62 -11.42
CA ILE A 46 2.63 -0.54 -12.05
C ILE A 46 3.35 0.23 -10.95
N VAL A 47 4.48 0.84 -11.29
CA VAL A 47 5.28 1.59 -10.31
C VAL A 47 5.54 3.00 -10.81
N SER A 48 5.69 3.93 -9.86
CA SER A 48 6.13 5.29 -10.13
C SER A 48 7.39 5.57 -9.32
N THR A 49 8.40 6.08 -9.98
CA THR A 49 9.61 6.55 -9.33
C THR A 49 10.24 7.63 -10.22
N ARG A 50 11.09 8.46 -9.62
CA ARG A 50 11.64 9.63 -10.29
C ARG A 50 12.68 9.22 -11.34
N THR A 51 12.52 9.71 -12.56
CA THR A 51 13.47 9.49 -13.67
C THR A 51 14.89 9.96 -13.28
N GLY A 52 15.89 9.20 -13.70
CA GLY A 52 17.30 9.54 -13.47
C GLY A 52 17.84 9.20 -12.09
N THR A 53 17.07 8.49 -11.27
CA THR A 53 17.48 8.09 -9.93
C THR A 53 17.91 6.61 -9.90
N PRO A 54 18.70 6.18 -8.89
CA PRO A 54 19.00 4.77 -8.70
C PRO A 54 17.75 3.91 -8.53
N ASN A 55 16.71 4.43 -7.89
CA ASN A 55 15.45 3.71 -7.72
C ASN A 55 14.74 3.46 -9.05
N TYR A 56 14.83 4.40 -9.99
CA TYR A 56 14.29 4.22 -11.35
C TYR A 56 14.99 3.06 -12.06
N GLN A 57 16.32 3.04 -12.01
CA GLN A 57 17.11 1.99 -12.63
C GLN A 57 16.84 0.63 -11.99
N LEU A 58 16.67 0.61 -10.68
CA LEU A 58 16.33 -0.60 -9.94
C LEU A 58 14.96 -1.15 -10.38
N ALA A 59 13.97 -0.29 -10.54
CA ALA A 59 12.64 -0.68 -11.02
C ALA A 59 12.72 -1.29 -12.42
N VAL A 60 13.48 -0.68 -13.33
CA VAL A 60 13.70 -1.21 -14.68
C VAL A 60 14.37 -2.58 -14.61
N LYS A 61 15.38 -2.73 -13.78
CA LYS A 61 16.07 -4.01 -13.55
C LYS A 61 15.12 -5.10 -13.06
N HIS A 62 14.13 -4.74 -12.24
CA HIS A 62 13.12 -5.66 -11.73
C HIS A 62 11.97 -5.91 -12.72
N GLY A 63 12.06 -5.38 -13.93
CA GLY A 63 11.09 -5.64 -15.00
C GLY A 63 9.91 -4.70 -15.07
N PHE A 64 9.96 -3.56 -14.36
CA PHE A 64 8.93 -2.54 -14.41
C PHE A 64 9.28 -1.45 -15.43
N LYS A 65 8.27 -0.75 -15.92
CA LYS A 65 8.40 0.49 -16.71
C LYS A 65 7.90 1.62 -15.84
N PRO A 66 8.79 2.33 -15.11
CA PRO A 66 8.33 3.36 -14.19
C PRO A 66 7.56 4.48 -14.89
N LEU A 67 6.48 4.90 -14.27
CA LEU A 67 5.61 5.96 -14.73
C LEU A 67 5.81 7.22 -13.87
N SER A 68 5.31 8.36 -14.33
CA SER A 68 5.16 9.52 -13.48
C SER A 68 4.10 9.22 -12.40
N VAL A 69 4.11 10.00 -11.32
CA VAL A 69 3.09 9.85 -10.28
C VAL A 69 1.70 10.04 -10.87
N GLU A 70 1.52 11.06 -11.70
CA GLU A 70 0.24 11.36 -12.32
C GLU A 70 -0.27 10.22 -13.20
N GLU A 71 0.59 9.67 -14.06
CA GLU A 71 0.23 8.52 -14.89
C GLU A 71 -0.14 7.29 -14.07
N ALA A 72 0.63 7.02 -13.02
CA ALA A 72 0.36 5.88 -12.14
C ALA A 72 -0.96 6.06 -11.38
N ALA A 73 -1.23 7.26 -10.88
CA ALA A 73 -2.48 7.58 -10.20
C ALA A 73 -3.69 7.49 -11.14
N GLN A 74 -3.51 7.90 -12.39
CA GLN A 74 -4.56 7.84 -13.40
C GLN A 74 -4.91 6.40 -13.76
N GLN A 75 -3.91 5.54 -13.93
CA GLN A 75 -4.09 4.15 -14.33
C GLN A 75 -4.45 3.21 -13.18
N GLY A 76 -4.02 3.52 -11.96
CA GLY A 76 -4.23 2.65 -10.81
C GLY A 76 -5.66 2.65 -10.30
N ASP A 77 -6.17 1.47 -9.99
CA ASP A 77 -7.43 1.30 -9.25
C ASP A 77 -7.17 1.31 -7.74
N PHE A 78 -6.02 0.83 -7.35
CA PHE A 78 -5.51 0.78 -5.99
C PHE A 78 -4.17 1.51 -5.98
N ILE A 79 -4.05 2.57 -5.19
CA ILE A 79 -2.86 3.43 -5.18
C ILE A 79 -2.19 3.33 -3.81
N GLN A 80 -1.02 2.68 -3.78
CA GLN A 80 -0.19 2.55 -2.57
C GLN A 80 0.86 3.65 -2.54
N ILE A 81 0.83 4.49 -1.53
CA ILE A 81 1.76 5.62 -1.40
C ILE A 81 2.90 5.22 -0.47
N LEU A 82 4.09 5.06 -1.03
CA LEU A 82 5.32 4.67 -0.31
C LEU A 82 6.42 5.73 -0.45
N MET A 83 6.02 6.97 -0.59
CA MET A 83 6.92 8.14 -0.60
C MET A 83 7.17 8.60 0.84
N PRO A 84 8.26 9.34 1.11
CA PRO A 84 8.48 9.98 2.40
C PRO A 84 7.31 10.89 2.79
N ASP A 85 6.93 10.89 4.07
CA ASP A 85 5.76 11.60 4.59
C ASP A 85 5.78 13.10 4.26
N GLU A 86 6.93 13.75 4.35
CA GLU A 86 7.08 15.18 4.14
C GLU A 86 6.81 15.64 2.69
N THR A 87 6.90 14.74 1.73
CA THR A 87 6.62 15.05 0.31
C THR A 87 5.22 14.63 -0.14
N GLN A 88 4.54 13.80 0.64
CA GLN A 88 3.26 13.19 0.23
C GLN A 88 2.17 14.24 -0.02
N ARG A 89 2.04 15.23 0.87
CA ARG A 89 0.96 16.22 0.76
C ARG A 89 0.98 16.96 -0.57
N ALA A 90 2.14 17.51 -0.95
CA ALA A 90 2.26 18.28 -2.19
C ALA A 90 2.01 17.42 -3.42
N VAL A 91 2.57 16.23 -3.45
CA VAL A 91 2.39 15.28 -4.57
C VAL A 91 0.94 14.81 -4.62
N TYR A 92 0.33 14.51 -3.47
CA TYR A 92 -1.07 14.11 -3.41
C TYR A 92 -1.98 15.17 -4.00
N GLU A 93 -1.86 16.43 -3.55
CA GLU A 93 -2.74 17.51 -3.99
C GLU A 93 -2.63 17.80 -5.49
N THR A 94 -1.42 17.72 -6.06
CA THR A 94 -1.17 18.11 -7.44
C THR A 94 -1.23 16.98 -8.44
N GLN A 95 -0.87 15.75 -8.06
CA GLN A 95 -0.66 14.66 -9.01
C GLN A 95 -1.53 13.43 -8.76
N ILE A 96 -2.08 13.25 -7.56
CA ILE A 96 -2.89 12.09 -7.22
C ILE A 96 -4.38 12.44 -7.12
N LYS A 97 -4.70 13.44 -6.32
CA LYS A 97 -6.09 13.86 -6.05
C LYS A 97 -6.91 14.08 -7.32
N PRO A 98 -6.40 14.74 -8.38
CA PRO A 98 -7.18 14.96 -9.60
C PRO A 98 -7.65 13.69 -10.30
N HIS A 99 -7.02 12.55 -10.00
CA HIS A 99 -7.30 11.25 -10.64
C HIS A 99 -8.04 10.27 -9.74
N LEU A 100 -8.46 10.69 -8.55
CA LEU A 100 -9.21 9.86 -7.61
C LEU A 100 -10.68 9.81 -8.00
N LYS A 101 -11.04 8.79 -8.77
CA LYS A 101 -12.42 8.55 -9.22
C LYS A 101 -13.14 7.63 -8.23
N ASP A 102 -14.47 7.59 -8.35
CA ASP A 102 -15.33 6.76 -7.51
C ASP A 102 -14.82 5.31 -7.45
N GLY A 103 -14.76 4.78 -6.25
CA GLY A 103 -14.42 3.38 -6.03
C GLY A 103 -12.94 3.06 -6.04
N LYS A 104 -12.05 4.02 -6.32
CA LYS A 104 -10.62 3.78 -6.18
C LYS A 104 -10.23 3.62 -4.72
N THR A 105 -9.06 3.05 -4.49
CA THR A 105 -8.50 2.82 -3.15
C THR A 105 -7.20 3.58 -3.00
N LEU A 106 -7.08 4.33 -1.91
CA LEU A 106 -5.85 5.00 -1.51
C LEU A 106 -5.30 4.26 -0.29
N CYS A 107 -4.05 3.82 -0.38
CA CYS A 107 -3.40 3.04 0.67
C CYS A 107 -2.13 3.71 1.14
N PHE A 108 -1.90 3.65 2.44
CA PHE A 108 -0.70 4.18 3.10
C PHE A 108 -0.02 3.07 3.90
N SER A 109 1.26 3.25 4.19
CA SER A 109 1.98 2.40 5.14
C SER A 109 2.22 3.09 6.48
N HIS A 110 1.77 4.35 6.61
CA HIS A 110 1.77 5.12 7.87
C HIS A 110 0.49 5.94 7.97
N GLY A 111 0.01 6.13 9.21
CA GLY A 111 -1.19 6.90 9.46
C GLY A 111 -0.98 8.41 9.58
N PHE A 112 0.27 8.88 9.56
CA PHE A 112 0.65 10.26 9.91
C PHE A 112 -0.15 11.33 9.15
N ASN A 113 -0.09 11.33 7.81
CA ASN A 113 -0.70 12.40 7.02
C ASN A 113 -2.23 12.42 7.09
N ILE A 114 -2.86 11.26 7.25
CA ILE A 114 -4.30 11.16 7.42
C ILE A 114 -4.69 11.58 8.85
N HIS A 115 -4.00 11.04 9.85
CA HIS A 115 -4.31 11.32 11.25
C HIS A 115 -4.20 12.80 11.59
N PHE A 116 -3.17 13.50 11.09
CA PHE A 116 -2.96 14.92 11.33
C PHE A 116 -3.60 15.83 10.29
N GLY A 117 -4.45 15.29 9.40
CA GLY A 117 -5.18 16.10 8.42
C GLY A 117 -4.32 16.73 7.34
N GLN A 118 -3.09 16.25 7.12
CA GLN A 118 -2.22 16.74 6.05
C GLN A 118 -2.72 16.30 4.68
N ILE A 119 -3.38 15.15 4.62
CA ILE A 119 -4.07 14.63 3.44
C ILE A 119 -5.51 14.38 3.84
N VAL A 120 -6.45 15.01 3.12
CA VAL A 120 -7.89 14.83 3.32
C VAL A 120 -8.46 14.21 2.04
N PRO A 121 -8.66 12.87 2.02
CA PRO A 121 -9.17 12.21 0.82
C PRO A 121 -10.63 12.58 0.54
N PRO A 122 -11.06 12.54 -0.74
CA PRO A 122 -12.46 12.70 -1.06
C PRO A 122 -13.30 11.54 -0.50
N PRO A 123 -14.59 11.75 -0.20
CA PRO A 123 -15.39 10.73 0.47
C PRO A 123 -15.82 9.54 -0.42
N ASN A 124 -15.58 9.62 -1.72
CA ASN A 124 -16.03 8.62 -2.70
C ASN A 124 -15.03 7.48 -2.95
N ILE A 125 -13.94 7.42 -2.18
CA ILE A 125 -12.91 6.39 -2.31
C ILE A 125 -12.72 5.62 -1.00
N ASP A 126 -12.12 4.43 -1.11
CA ASP A 126 -11.66 3.71 0.06
C ASP A 126 -10.29 4.24 0.49
N VAL A 127 -10.08 4.38 1.79
CA VAL A 127 -8.78 4.78 2.35
C VAL A 127 -8.38 3.77 3.42
N ILE A 128 -7.26 3.13 3.19
CA ILE A 128 -6.77 2.04 4.03
C ILE A 128 -5.29 2.22 4.36
N MET A 129 -4.82 1.46 5.33
CA MET A 129 -3.41 1.36 5.67
C MET A 129 -3.02 -0.11 5.73
N ILE A 130 -1.88 -0.43 5.12
CA ILE A 130 -1.18 -1.70 5.31
C ILE A 130 0.25 -1.36 5.67
N ALA A 131 0.65 -1.64 6.90
CA ALA A 131 1.97 -1.31 7.44
C ALA A 131 2.72 -2.57 7.84
N PRO A 132 3.62 -3.08 6.99
CA PRO A 132 4.49 -4.20 7.37
C PRO A 132 5.34 -3.83 8.58
N LYS A 133 5.46 -4.76 9.54
CA LYS A 133 6.24 -4.57 10.77
C LYS A 133 7.67 -5.05 10.60
N GLY A 134 8.34 -4.51 9.61
CA GLY A 134 9.73 -4.80 9.32
C GLY A 134 10.24 -3.95 8.15
N PRO A 135 11.55 -3.77 8.05
CA PRO A 135 12.13 -3.01 6.95
C PRO A 135 11.93 -3.71 5.60
N GLY A 136 12.01 -2.94 4.52
CA GLY A 136 11.72 -3.45 3.18
C GLY A 136 12.54 -4.69 2.80
N HIS A 137 13.81 -4.74 3.19
CA HIS A 137 14.65 -5.91 2.87
C HIS A 137 14.12 -7.20 3.55
N LEU A 138 13.52 -7.12 4.73
CA LEU A 138 12.90 -8.27 5.37
C LEU A 138 11.55 -8.62 4.74
N VAL A 139 10.76 -7.61 4.37
CA VAL A 139 9.50 -7.84 3.64
C VAL A 139 9.77 -8.66 2.38
N ARG A 140 10.86 -8.33 1.67
CA ARG A 140 11.25 -9.06 0.46
C ARG A 140 11.84 -10.43 0.76
N SER A 141 12.82 -10.51 1.65
CA SER A 141 13.54 -11.76 1.92
C SER A 141 12.65 -12.82 2.58
N GLU A 142 11.78 -12.46 3.50
CA GLU A 142 10.84 -13.40 4.10
C GLU A 142 9.84 -13.93 3.07
N PHE A 143 9.37 -13.08 2.17
CA PHE A 143 8.50 -13.50 1.07
C PHE A 143 9.21 -14.51 0.15
N GLU A 144 10.45 -14.25 -0.22
CA GLU A 144 11.24 -15.14 -1.07
C GLU A 144 11.43 -16.53 -0.44
N LYS A 145 11.49 -16.59 0.89
CA LYS A 145 11.60 -17.84 1.64
C LYS A 145 10.27 -18.58 1.84
N GLY A 146 9.17 -18.01 1.34
CA GLY A 146 7.83 -18.57 1.52
C GLY A 146 7.11 -18.12 2.78
N GLY A 147 7.72 -17.25 3.57
CA GLY A 147 7.12 -16.63 4.75
C GLY A 147 6.60 -15.23 4.47
N GLY A 148 6.51 -14.42 5.50
CA GLY A 148 6.07 -13.05 5.39
C GLY A 148 6.38 -12.26 6.65
N VAL A 149 6.26 -10.95 6.54
CA VAL A 149 6.38 -10.01 7.67
C VAL A 149 4.97 -9.63 8.12
N PRO A 150 4.67 -9.68 9.43
CA PRO A 150 3.35 -9.30 9.93
C PRO A 150 3.02 -7.86 9.54
N CYS A 151 1.74 -7.58 9.33
CA CYS A 151 1.27 -6.25 8.95
C CYS A 151 0.25 -5.72 9.95
N LEU A 152 0.22 -4.41 10.12
CA LEU A 152 -0.93 -3.70 10.67
C LEU A 152 -1.86 -3.32 9.52
N MET A 153 -3.17 -3.37 9.77
CA MET A 153 -4.20 -2.97 8.82
C MET A 153 -5.16 -2.00 9.50
N ALA A 154 -5.53 -0.94 8.79
CA ALA A 154 -6.56 -0.02 9.28
C ALA A 154 -7.44 0.46 8.13
N ILE A 155 -8.71 0.74 8.43
CA ILE A 155 -9.67 1.29 7.47
C ILE A 155 -10.05 2.69 7.96
N HIS A 156 -9.77 3.69 7.13
CA HIS A 156 -10.16 5.08 7.41
C HIS A 156 -11.47 5.45 6.72
N GLN A 157 -11.63 5.05 5.46
CA GLN A 157 -12.86 5.25 4.68
C GLN A 157 -13.23 3.96 3.95
N ASN A 158 -14.52 3.65 3.94
CA ASN A 158 -15.05 2.45 3.30
C ASN A 158 -16.21 2.82 2.35
N ALA A 159 -15.90 3.60 1.32
CA ALA A 159 -16.88 4.12 0.38
C ALA A 159 -17.57 3.01 -0.43
N THR A 160 -16.82 1.96 -0.80
CA THR A 160 -17.34 0.85 -1.60
C THR A 160 -18.00 -0.26 -0.76
N GLY A 161 -17.77 -0.27 0.55
CA GLY A 161 -18.15 -1.40 1.42
C GLY A 161 -17.17 -2.58 1.33
N LYS A 162 -16.10 -2.47 0.53
CA LYS A 162 -15.14 -3.55 0.27
C LYS A 162 -13.71 -3.19 0.69
N ALA A 163 -13.54 -2.12 1.47
CA ALA A 163 -12.20 -1.64 1.84
C ALA A 163 -11.38 -2.71 2.58
N LYS A 164 -11.99 -3.41 3.51
CA LYS A 164 -11.30 -4.45 4.30
C LYS A 164 -10.87 -5.62 3.41
N GLU A 165 -11.73 -6.09 2.53
CA GLU A 165 -11.44 -7.16 1.60
C GLU A 165 -10.27 -6.80 0.67
N LYS A 166 -10.23 -5.54 0.20
CA LYS A 166 -9.12 -5.04 -0.62
C LYS A 166 -7.82 -4.96 0.17
N ALA A 167 -7.90 -4.49 1.42
CA ALA A 167 -6.75 -4.43 2.31
C ALA A 167 -6.17 -5.82 2.57
N MET A 168 -7.02 -6.81 2.86
CA MET A 168 -6.60 -8.18 3.09
C MET A 168 -6.00 -8.82 1.83
N ALA A 169 -6.57 -8.57 0.66
CA ALA A 169 -6.01 -9.08 -0.60
C ALA A 169 -4.62 -8.48 -0.87
N TYR A 170 -4.43 -7.18 -0.61
CA TYR A 170 -3.12 -6.54 -0.73
C TYR A 170 -2.11 -7.14 0.26
N ALA A 171 -2.50 -7.27 1.53
CA ALA A 171 -1.64 -7.86 2.57
C ALA A 171 -1.22 -9.29 2.18
N HIS A 172 -2.15 -10.07 1.62
CA HIS A 172 -1.84 -11.41 1.10
C HIS A 172 -0.79 -11.33 -0.02
N GLY A 173 -0.95 -10.40 -0.95
CA GLY A 173 -0.03 -10.22 -2.08
C GLY A 173 1.40 -9.90 -1.67
N ILE A 174 1.60 -9.20 -0.55
CA ILE A 174 2.93 -8.89 -0.04
C ILE A 174 3.45 -9.94 0.96
N GLY A 175 2.66 -10.97 1.26
CA GLY A 175 3.04 -12.06 2.16
C GLY A 175 2.65 -11.86 3.62
N GLY A 176 2.02 -10.74 3.95
CA GLY A 176 1.68 -10.41 5.34
C GLY A 176 0.74 -11.40 6.01
N THR A 177 -0.19 -11.99 5.27
CA THR A 177 -1.15 -12.97 5.80
C THR A 177 -0.50 -14.28 6.24
N ARG A 178 0.70 -14.57 5.76
CA ARG A 178 1.46 -15.76 6.18
C ARG A 178 1.96 -15.63 7.62
N ALA A 179 2.25 -14.40 8.05
CA ALA A 179 2.71 -14.09 9.40
C ALA A 179 1.59 -13.58 10.30
N GLY A 180 0.59 -12.94 9.72
CA GLY A 180 -0.57 -12.40 10.42
C GLY A 180 -0.76 -10.92 10.17
N VAL A 181 -2.02 -10.50 10.10
CA VAL A 181 -2.42 -9.11 9.90
C VAL A 181 -3.26 -8.70 11.11
N MET A 182 -2.83 -7.64 11.80
CA MET A 182 -3.52 -7.13 12.98
C MET A 182 -4.28 -5.86 12.62
N GLU A 183 -5.58 -5.81 12.97
CA GLU A 183 -6.39 -4.63 12.73
C GLU A 183 -6.13 -3.57 13.80
N THR A 184 -5.95 -2.33 13.36
CA THR A 184 -5.71 -1.17 14.22
C THR A 184 -6.40 0.06 13.62
N THR A 185 -6.01 1.25 14.04
CA THR A 185 -6.47 2.53 13.48
C THR A 185 -5.29 3.37 13.02
N PHE A 186 -5.53 4.35 12.16
CA PHE A 186 -4.50 5.30 11.73
C PHE A 186 -3.92 6.04 12.93
N ALA A 187 -4.77 6.41 13.88
CA ALA A 187 -4.35 7.09 15.10
C ALA A 187 -3.41 6.22 15.95
N GLU A 188 -3.78 4.98 16.21
CA GLU A 188 -2.97 4.06 17.03
C GLU A 188 -1.63 3.76 16.37
N GLU A 189 -1.61 3.54 15.06
CA GLU A 189 -0.36 3.30 14.33
C GLU A 189 0.57 4.51 14.44
N THR A 190 0.06 5.71 14.21
CA THR A 190 0.84 6.95 14.27
C THR A 190 1.37 7.20 15.67
N GLU A 191 0.54 7.08 16.69
CA GLU A 191 0.90 7.32 18.08
C GLU A 191 1.94 6.30 18.57
N THR A 192 1.82 5.04 18.16
CA THR A 192 2.75 3.97 18.54
C THR A 192 4.11 4.17 17.89
N ASP A 193 4.16 4.59 16.62
CA ASP A 193 5.41 4.80 15.90
C ASP A 193 6.22 6.00 16.42
N LEU A 194 5.60 6.90 17.18
CA LEU A 194 6.29 8.03 17.80
C LEU A 194 7.08 7.64 19.07
N PHE A 195 6.89 6.45 19.55
CA PHE A 195 7.58 5.89 20.71
C PHE A 195 8.45 4.71 20.29
#